data_ab3fa50d1258899e16b657dd5f549a60
#
_entry.id   ab3fa50d1258899e16b657dd5f549a60
#
_cell.length_a   1.000
_cell.length_b   1.000
_cell.length_c   1.000
_cell.angle_alpha   90.00
_cell.angle_beta   90.00
_cell.angle_gamma   90.00
#
_symmetry.space_group_name_H-M   'P 1'
#
loop_
_entity.id
_entity.type
_entity.pdbx_description
1 polymer ?
#
loop_
_entity_poly.entity_id
_entity_poly.type
_entity_poly.pdbx_seq_one_letter_code
_entity_poly.pdbx_strand_id
1 'polypeptide(L)'
;MIDFLNEIRKFGVKIAIDDFGAGFSNFTAILQINPDFIKIDGDLIINCDKDPMKQLCLQAISDIAKGINAELIAEHVENSGEQQTVESTNIQYTQGYYFSKPLPYQNLEQKKE
;
A
#
# COMPACT_ATOMS: atom_id res chain seq x y z
N MET A 1 -13.98 13.37 -13.69
CA MET A 1 -12.77 12.79 -13.12
C MET A 1 -12.56 11.33 -13.53
N ILE A 2 -13.57 10.48 -13.40
CA ILE A 2 -13.43 9.07 -13.76
C ILE A 2 -13.12 8.89 -15.24
N ASP A 3 -13.77 9.67 -16.10
CA ASP A 3 -13.51 9.59 -17.52
C ASP A 3 -12.08 9.97 -17.86
N PHE A 4 -11.55 10.98 -17.15
CA PHE A 4 -10.17 11.39 -17.33
C PHE A 4 -9.20 10.29 -16.93
N LEU A 5 -9.49 9.61 -15.81
CA LEU A 5 -8.65 8.52 -15.35
C LEU A 5 -8.67 7.34 -16.34
N ASN A 6 -9.82 7.05 -16.90
CA ASN A 6 -9.92 5.99 -17.89
C ASN A 6 -9.12 6.33 -19.15
N GLU A 7 -9.13 7.60 -19.54
CA GLU A 7 -8.33 8.04 -20.68
C GLU A 7 -6.83 7.86 -20.41
N ILE A 8 -6.39 8.24 -19.20
CA ILE A 8 -4.98 8.08 -18.83
C ILE A 8 -4.59 6.61 -18.85
N ARG A 9 -5.46 5.73 -18.38
CA ARG A 9 -5.17 4.31 -18.33
C ARG A 9 -4.96 3.71 -19.71
N LYS A 10 -5.60 4.26 -20.72
CA LYS A 10 -5.41 3.79 -22.08
C LYS A 10 -3.97 3.92 -22.56
N PHE A 11 -3.21 4.81 -21.93
CA PHE A 11 -1.80 4.99 -22.26
C PHE A 11 -0.88 4.13 -21.38
N GLY A 12 -1.44 3.18 -20.63
CA GLY A 12 -0.64 2.31 -19.78
C GLY A 12 -0.26 2.88 -18.43
N VAL A 13 -0.84 4.02 -18.05
CA VAL A 13 -0.54 4.66 -16.77
C VAL A 13 -1.25 3.92 -15.65
N LYS A 14 -0.52 3.65 -14.57
CA LYS A 14 -1.08 3.05 -13.37
C LYS A 14 -1.42 4.14 -12.35
N ILE A 15 -2.46 3.91 -11.58
CA ILE A 15 -2.96 4.90 -10.63
C ILE A 15 -2.80 4.37 -9.21
N ALA A 16 -2.25 5.20 -8.34
CA ALA A 16 -2.03 4.86 -6.95
C ALA A 16 -2.75 5.85 -6.04
N ILE A 17 -3.32 5.32 -4.94
CA ILE A 17 -3.81 6.15 -3.85
C ILE A 17 -2.72 6.20 -2.80
N ASP A 18 -2.34 7.41 -2.39
CA ASP A 18 -1.28 7.62 -1.42
C ASP A 18 -1.85 7.85 -0.02
N ASP A 19 -1.03 7.61 0.99
CA ASP A 19 -1.33 7.89 2.40
C ASP A 19 -2.63 7.26 2.88
N PHE A 20 -2.94 6.07 2.40
CA PHE A 20 -4.17 5.39 2.81
C PHE A 20 -4.05 4.97 4.27
N GLY A 21 -5.04 5.33 5.06
CA GLY A 21 -5.06 5.03 6.48
C GLY A 21 -4.62 6.21 7.35
N ALA A 22 -4.20 7.32 6.76
CA ALA A 22 -3.85 8.52 7.50
C ALA A 22 -5.12 9.32 7.78
N GLY A 23 -5.36 9.62 9.06
CA GLY A 23 -6.55 10.38 9.45
C GLY A 23 -7.82 9.71 8.99
N PHE A 24 -8.65 10.45 8.27
CA PHE A 24 -9.89 9.90 7.71
C PHE A 24 -9.56 9.14 6.43
N SER A 25 -9.93 7.88 6.40
CA SER A 25 -9.64 7.02 5.28
C SER A 25 -10.41 7.42 4.03
N ASN A 26 -9.78 7.20 2.89
CA ASN A 26 -10.36 7.56 1.60
C ASN A 26 -11.00 6.36 0.94
N PHE A 27 -11.88 5.66 1.67
CA PHE A 27 -12.58 4.51 1.09
C PHE A 27 -13.45 4.91 -0.11
N THR A 28 -14.02 6.10 -0.05
CA THR A 28 -14.80 6.61 -1.17
C THR A 28 -13.95 6.75 -2.42
N ALA A 29 -12.71 7.19 -2.26
CA ALA A 29 -11.79 7.32 -3.39
C ALA A 29 -11.54 5.97 -4.04
N ILE A 30 -11.42 4.91 -3.25
CA ILE A 30 -11.23 3.56 -3.79
C ILE A 30 -12.40 3.18 -4.69
N LEU A 31 -13.62 3.46 -4.24
CA LEU A 31 -14.81 3.13 -5.02
C LEU A 31 -14.89 3.90 -6.34
N GLN A 32 -14.42 5.14 -6.32
CA GLN A 32 -14.51 6.00 -7.51
C GLN A 32 -13.34 5.79 -8.47
N ILE A 33 -12.17 5.58 -7.95
CA ILE A 33 -10.95 5.56 -8.76
C ILE A 33 -10.57 4.15 -9.19
N ASN A 34 -10.86 3.16 -8.35
CA ASN A 34 -10.45 1.77 -8.58
C ASN A 34 -8.94 1.71 -8.88
N PRO A 35 -8.11 2.05 -7.90
CA PRO A 35 -6.67 2.22 -8.13
C PRO A 35 -5.97 0.90 -8.44
N ASP A 36 -4.81 1.02 -9.06
CA ASP A 36 -3.93 -0.13 -9.29
C ASP A 36 -3.05 -0.42 -8.08
N PHE A 37 -2.71 0.63 -7.33
CA PHE A 37 -1.89 0.51 -6.13
C PHE A 37 -2.49 1.32 -5.00
N ILE A 38 -2.32 0.81 -3.78
CA ILE A 38 -2.68 1.54 -2.56
C ILE A 38 -1.44 1.61 -1.70
N LYS A 39 -0.97 2.83 -1.43
CA LYS A 39 0.18 3.06 -0.57
C LYS A 39 -0.31 3.30 0.85
N ILE A 40 0.11 2.43 1.75
CA ILE A 40 -0.33 2.46 3.14
C ILE A 40 0.51 3.46 3.91
N ASP A 41 -0.17 4.36 4.62
CA ASP A 41 0.51 5.39 5.41
C ASP A 41 1.45 4.78 6.44
N GLY A 42 2.60 5.41 6.62
CA GLY A 42 3.62 4.91 7.54
C GLY A 42 3.14 4.80 8.98
N ASP A 43 2.18 5.63 9.38
CA ASP A 43 1.66 5.56 10.75
C ASP A 43 0.98 4.22 11.05
N LEU A 44 0.43 3.55 10.05
CA LEU A 44 -0.12 2.22 10.23
C LEU A 44 0.97 1.15 10.27
N ILE A 45 2.13 1.44 9.74
CA ILE A 45 3.23 0.48 9.66
C ILE A 45 4.11 0.52 10.90
N ILE A 46 4.34 1.72 11.43
CA ILE A 46 5.20 1.89 12.60
C ILE A 46 4.64 1.06 13.77
N ASN A 47 5.46 0.15 14.30
CA ASN A 47 5.11 -0.73 15.40
C ASN A 47 3.89 -1.62 15.14
N CYS A 48 3.59 -1.90 13.88
CA CYS A 48 2.44 -2.74 13.56
C CYS A 48 2.62 -4.16 14.10
N ASP A 49 3.85 -4.60 14.29
CA ASP A 49 4.11 -5.92 14.88
C ASP A 49 3.71 -6.00 16.36
N LYS A 50 3.53 -4.85 17.02
CA LYS A 50 3.22 -4.78 18.44
C LYS A 50 1.82 -4.25 18.72
N ASP A 51 1.06 -3.93 17.70
CA ASP A 51 -0.23 -3.26 17.87
C ASP A 51 -1.32 -4.07 17.15
N PRO A 52 -2.14 -4.82 17.91
CA PRO A 52 -3.19 -5.64 17.29
C PRO A 52 -4.20 -4.84 16.48
N MET A 53 -4.48 -3.60 16.88
CA MET A 53 -5.41 -2.77 16.10
C MET A 53 -4.84 -2.41 14.74
N LYS A 54 -3.55 -2.13 14.69
CA LYS A 54 -2.91 -1.86 13.39
C LYS A 54 -2.92 -3.11 12.52
N GLN A 55 -2.71 -4.27 13.12
CA GLN A 55 -2.76 -5.52 12.37
C GLN A 55 -4.14 -5.76 11.78
N LEU A 56 -5.18 -5.46 12.55
CA LEU A 56 -6.54 -5.57 12.08
C LEU A 56 -6.81 -4.63 10.92
N CYS A 57 -6.35 -3.39 11.03
CA CYS A 57 -6.51 -2.42 9.96
C CYS A 57 -5.78 -2.86 8.69
N LEU A 58 -4.57 -3.36 8.85
CA LEU A 58 -3.80 -3.82 7.70
C LEU A 58 -4.48 -4.99 7.01
N GLN A 59 -5.05 -5.91 7.79
CA GLN A 59 -5.78 -7.03 7.22
C GLN A 59 -7.01 -6.56 6.45
N ALA A 60 -7.74 -5.59 6.99
CA ALA A 60 -8.91 -5.05 6.32
C ALA A 60 -8.53 -4.40 5.00
N ILE A 61 -7.45 -3.63 4.99
CA ILE A 61 -6.96 -2.99 3.78
C ILE A 61 -6.54 -4.04 2.75
N SER A 62 -5.89 -5.09 3.22
CA SER A 62 -5.48 -6.19 2.34
C SER A 62 -6.68 -6.86 1.69
N ASP A 63 -7.74 -7.10 2.45
CA ASP A 63 -8.95 -7.72 1.93
C ASP A 63 -9.61 -6.84 0.87
N ILE A 64 -9.67 -5.54 1.13
CA ILE A 64 -10.22 -4.59 0.17
C ILE A 64 -9.40 -4.59 -1.13
N ALA A 65 -8.10 -4.53 -1.00
CA ALA A 65 -7.21 -4.51 -2.15
C ALA A 65 -7.39 -5.75 -3.01
N LYS A 66 -7.51 -6.91 -2.38
CA LYS A 66 -7.77 -8.14 -3.11
C LYS A 66 -9.07 -8.07 -3.89
N GLY A 67 -10.10 -7.51 -3.27
CA GLY A 67 -11.41 -7.44 -3.89
C GLY A 67 -11.44 -6.57 -5.14
N ILE A 68 -10.56 -5.59 -5.22
CA ILE A 68 -10.51 -4.69 -6.37
C ILE A 68 -9.29 -4.90 -7.26
N ASN A 69 -8.51 -5.94 -6.99
CA ASN A 69 -7.28 -6.26 -7.73
C ASN A 69 -6.22 -5.16 -7.64
N ALA A 70 -6.15 -4.48 -6.52
CA ALA A 70 -5.10 -3.50 -6.28
C ALA A 70 -3.95 -4.15 -5.53
N GLU A 71 -2.75 -3.64 -5.76
CA GLU A 71 -1.57 -4.08 -5.03
C GLU A 71 -1.26 -3.08 -3.94
N LEU A 72 -0.69 -3.58 -2.83
CA LEU A 72 -0.42 -2.76 -1.67
C LEU A 72 1.06 -2.45 -1.55
N ILE A 73 1.35 -1.23 -1.12
CA ILE A 73 2.70 -0.78 -0.84
C ILE A 73 2.74 -0.29 0.59
N ALA A 74 3.58 -0.90 1.42
CA ALA A 74 3.77 -0.46 2.80
C ALA A 74 4.97 0.47 2.85
N GLU A 75 4.75 1.68 3.39
CA GLU A 75 5.82 2.67 3.51
C GLU A 75 6.43 2.63 4.90
N HIS A 76 7.70 3.00 4.98
CA HIS A 76 8.40 3.19 6.25
C HIS A 76 8.55 1.92 7.09
N VAL A 77 8.74 0.78 6.43
CA VAL A 77 9.11 -0.45 7.14
C VAL A 77 10.54 -0.30 7.64
N GLU A 78 10.74 -0.38 8.96
CA GLU A 78 12.01 -0.03 9.55
C GLU A 78 12.69 -1.17 10.31
N ASN A 79 12.00 -2.28 10.55
CA ASN A 79 12.61 -3.40 11.26
C ASN A 79 11.98 -4.72 10.82
N SER A 80 12.59 -5.82 11.29
CA SER A 80 12.17 -7.16 10.87
C SER A 80 10.78 -7.54 11.38
N GLY A 81 10.40 -7.04 12.56
CA GLY A 81 9.08 -7.31 13.09
C GLY A 81 7.99 -6.71 12.22
N GLU A 82 8.17 -5.46 11.84
CA GLU A 82 7.25 -4.80 10.92
C GLU A 82 7.21 -5.50 9.58
N GLN A 83 8.37 -5.90 9.08
CA GLN A 83 8.44 -6.62 7.81
C GLN A 83 7.65 -7.92 7.86
N GLN A 84 7.81 -8.68 8.93
CA GLN A 84 7.08 -9.94 9.07
C GLN A 84 5.57 -9.73 9.12
N THR A 85 5.14 -8.69 9.82
CA THR A 85 3.73 -8.35 9.90
C THR A 85 3.17 -7.98 8.54
N VAL A 86 3.91 -7.16 7.81
CA VAL A 86 3.52 -6.73 6.48
C VAL A 86 3.42 -7.94 5.54
N GLU A 87 4.38 -8.84 5.60
CA GLU A 87 4.35 -10.04 4.78
C GLU A 87 3.17 -10.94 5.12
N SER A 88 2.86 -11.06 6.40
CA SER A 88 1.77 -11.93 6.83
C SER A 88 0.40 -11.40 6.42
N THR A 89 0.28 -10.12 6.11
CA THR A 89 -0.96 -9.53 5.65
C THR A 89 -1.04 -9.43 4.12
N ASN A 90 -0.15 -10.11 3.42
CA ASN A 90 -0.16 -10.18 1.95
C ASN A 90 0.03 -8.83 1.28
N ILE A 91 0.88 -8.00 1.86
CA ILE A 91 1.27 -6.73 1.25
C ILE A 91 2.44 -7.00 0.31
N GLN A 92 2.26 -6.67 -0.96
CA GLN A 92 3.17 -7.11 -2.01
C GLN A 92 4.48 -6.35 -2.06
N TYR A 93 4.45 -5.05 -1.76
CA TYR A 93 5.62 -4.20 -1.91
C TYR A 93 5.90 -3.45 -0.62
N THR A 94 7.17 -3.21 -0.34
CA THR A 94 7.56 -2.46 0.85
C THR A 94 8.60 -1.41 0.49
N GLN A 95 8.56 -0.29 1.22
CA GLN A 95 9.55 0.76 1.17
C GLN A 95 9.96 1.09 2.59
N GLY A 96 11.25 1.34 2.80
CA GLY A 96 11.73 1.70 4.12
C GLY A 96 13.20 1.39 4.27
N TYR A 97 13.72 1.77 5.41
CA TYR A 97 15.16 1.63 5.65
C TYR A 97 15.58 0.21 5.99
N TYR A 98 14.62 -0.65 6.31
CA TYR A 98 14.95 -2.01 6.67
C TYR A 98 15.63 -2.76 5.53
N PHE A 99 15.10 -2.61 4.31
CA PHE A 99 15.63 -3.35 3.17
C PHE A 99 16.88 -2.73 2.62
N SER A 100 16.87 -1.42 2.48
CA SER A 100 17.98 -0.71 1.89
C SER A 100 17.81 0.76 2.19
N LYS A 101 18.86 1.52 1.91
CA LYS A 101 18.72 2.97 1.92
C LYS A 101 17.62 3.37 0.95
N PRO A 102 17.13 4.60 1.04
CA PRO A 102 15.94 4.98 0.28
C PRO A 102 16.18 4.89 -1.24
N LEU A 103 15.87 3.74 -1.76
CA LEU A 103 15.79 3.49 -3.18
C LEU A 103 14.39 2.95 -3.47
N PRO A 104 13.37 3.71 -3.09
CA PRO A 104 11.99 3.17 -3.11
C PRO A 104 11.56 2.71 -4.49
N TYR A 105 11.94 3.45 -5.51
CA TYR A 105 11.54 3.11 -6.85
C TYR A 105 12.14 1.78 -7.29
N GLN A 106 13.43 1.60 -7.02
CA GLN A 106 14.11 0.35 -7.37
C GLN A 106 13.57 -0.81 -6.56
N ASN A 107 13.27 -0.58 -5.28
CA ASN A 107 12.70 -1.62 -4.44
C ASN A 107 11.37 -2.12 -5.01
N LEU A 108 10.53 -1.21 -5.46
CA LEU A 108 9.26 -1.58 -6.06
C LEU A 108 9.46 -2.43 -7.31
N GLU A 109 10.40 -2.06 -8.16
CA GLU A 109 10.68 -2.83 -9.36
C GLU A 109 11.19 -4.21 -9.04
N GLN A 110 12.10 -4.32 -8.07
CA GLN A 110 12.63 -5.61 -7.66
C GLN A 110 11.55 -6.52 -7.11
N LYS A 111 10.66 -5.99 -6.30
CA LYS A 111 9.54 -6.77 -5.78
C LYS A 111 8.61 -7.22 -6.88
N LYS A 112 8.43 -6.38 -7.87
CA LYS A 112 7.53 -6.69 -8.98
C LYS A 112 8.05 -7.84 -9.82
N GLU A 113 9.34 -7.92 -9.94
CA GLU A 113 9.97 -8.99 -10.69
C GLU A 113 10.04 -10.28 -9.91
#